data_1598a9791b1f7ff1671ce234a4a7027c
#
_entry.id   1598a9791b1f7ff1671ce234a4a7027c
#
_cell.length_a   1.000
_cell.length_b   1.000
_cell.length_c   1.000
_cell.angle_alpha   90.00
_cell.angle_beta   90.00
_cell.angle_gamma   90.00
#
_symmetry.space_group_name_H-M   'P 1'
#
loop_
_entity.id
_entity.type
_entity.pdbx_description
1 polymer ?
#
loop_
_entity_poly.entity_id
_entity_poly.type
_entity_poly.pdbx_seq_one_letter_code
_entity_poly.pdbx_strand_id
1 'polypeptide(L)'
;MNPRLSTKILRPDFQGEFTASILAAAASPDLISFAGGLPNPVSFPVEAMDKATHKVLEKNGVMALQYSGTQGYLPLREWVAKRYETMGVYGVTADDIIITNGSQQVLTMIGACMLDPGDKIIVENPTYLVALQSFHFFDPEVLPVTINPDGIDCDELAATVQANPDVKFAYVIPNFQNPTGLSYSQKVHDRVVEIFKGTDIVVLEDNPYRELRFSGTATDSFGKELGEQCCMLGTFSKIVAPGMRIGWVCVRNKALR
;
A
#
# COMPACT_ATOMS: atom_id res chain seq x y z
N MET A 1 13.26 36.05 -7.33
CA MET A 1 13.10 35.28 -8.58
C MET A 1 11.96 34.28 -8.31
N ASN A 2 10.87 34.35 -9.05
CA ASN A 2 9.77 33.36 -8.90
C ASN A 2 10.04 32.20 -9.88
N PRO A 3 10.32 30.98 -9.39
CA PRO A 3 10.52 29.84 -10.28
C PRO A 3 9.23 29.52 -11.04
N ARG A 4 9.38 29.03 -12.27
CA ARG A 4 8.24 28.52 -13.04
C ARG A 4 7.90 27.12 -12.52
N LEU A 5 6.92 27.03 -11.65
CA LEU A 5 6.46 25.77 -11.06
C LEU A 5 5.50 25.03 -11.99
N SER A 6 5.44 23.70 -11.84
CA SER A 6 4.41 22.90 -12.48
C SER A 6 3.02 23.29 -11.95
N THR A 7 2.03 23.29 -12.83
CA THR A 7 0.62 23.53 -12.43
C THR A 7 0.11 22.51 -11.40
N LYS A 8 0.71 21.32 -11.36
CA LYS A 8 0.40 20.30 -10.36
C LYS A 8 0.71 20.74 -8.92
N ILE A 9 1.82 21.49 -8.72
CA ILE A 9 2.21 22.03 -7.40
C ILE A 9 1.37 23.23 -6.97
N LEU A 10 0.71 23.90 -7.92
CA LEU A 10 -0.10 25.07 -7.63
C LEU A 10 -1.55 24.71 -7.21
N ARG A 11 -1.89 23.43 -7.22
CA ARG A 11 -3.19 22.95 -6.76
C ARG A 11 -3.28 22.99 -5.24
N PRO A 12 -4.45 23.32 -4.66
CA PRO A 12 -4.65 23.24 -3.20
C PRO A 12 -4.41 21.79 -2.72
N ASP A 13 -3.51 21.63 -1.74
CA ASP A 13 -3.22 20.34 -1.10
C ASP A 13 -3.91 20.29 0.29
N PHE A 14 -5.23 20.27 0.31
CA PHE A 14 -6.00 20.17 1.54
C PHE A 14 -5.67 18.92 2.35
N GLN A 15 -5.36 17.78 1.68
CA GLN A 15 -4.99 16.55 2.35
C GLN A 15 -3.62 16.68 3.04
N GLY A 16 -2.65 17.34 2.41
CA GLY A 16 -1.31 17.57 2.96
C GLY A 16 -1.35 18.51 4.15
N GLU A 17 -2.06 19.62 4.06
CA GLU A 17 -2.25 20.56 5.17
C GLU A 17 -2.94 19.89 6.36
N PHE A 18 -3.98 19.09 6.11
CA PHE A 18 -4.69 18.35 7.14
C PHE A 18 -3.78 17.30 7.80
N THR A 19 -3.05 16.51 7.01
CA THR A 19 -2.09 15.52 7.53
C THR A 19 -1.01 16.17 8.38
N ALA A 20 -0.44 17.28 7.92
CA ALA A 20 0.58 18.03 8.66
C ALA A 20 0.03 18.55 10.01
N SER A 21 -1.20 19.04 10.04
CA SER A 21 -1.85 19.53 11.26
C SER A 21 -2.08 18.40 12.29
N ILE A 22 -2.50 17.21 11.84
CA ILE A 22 -2.68 16.03 12.69
C ILE A 22 -1.34 15.58 13.30
N LEU A 23 -0.29 15.50 12.47
CA LEU A 23 1.04 15.07 12.93
C LEU A 23 1.64 16.08 13.91
N ALA A 24 1.45 17.38 13.68
CA ALA A 24 1.88 18.42 14.60
C ALA A 24 1.15 18.35 15.95
N ALA A 25 -0.17 18.13 15.93
CA ALA A 25 -0.96 17.91 17.14
C ALA A 25 -0.53 16.65 17.90
N ALA A 26 -0.29 15.55 17.18
CA ALA A 26 0.16 14.28 17.76
C ALA A 26 1.54 14.36 18.44
N ALA A 27 2.38 15.32 18.04
CA ALA A 27 3.71 15.55 18.63
C ALA A 27 3.67 16.40 19.93
N SER A 28 2.53 16.97 20.31
CA SER A 28 2.40 17.76 21.54
C SER A 28 2.51 16.89 22.78
N PRO A 29 3.39 17.21 23.77
CA PRO A 29 3.54 16.42 24.99
C PRO A 29 2.32 16.50 25.92
N ASP A 30 1.49 17.51 25.75
CA ASP A 30 0.30 17.76 26.60
C ASP A 30 -0.97 17.11 26.05
N LEU A 31 -0.86 16.37 24.93
CA LEU A 31 -2.00 15.79 24.24
C LEU A 31 -1.91 14.26 24.20
N ILE A 32 -2.96 13.59 24.66
CA ILE A 32 -3.13 12.15 24.41
C ILE A 32 -3.73 11.99 23.02
N SER A 33 -2.89 11.68 22.04
CA SER A 33 -3.30 11.58 20.64
C SER A 33 -3.76 10.18 20.28
N PHE A 34 -4.95 10.07 19.70
CA PHE A 34 -5.47 8.88 19.01
C PHE A 34 -5.36 9.00 17.47
N ALA A 35 -4.72 10.05 16.98
CA ALA A 35 -4.50 10.31 15.56
C ALA A 35 -3.09 9.90 15.12
N GLY A 36 -2.90 9.72 13.81
CA GLY A 36 -1.61 9.48 13.20
C GLY A 36 -1.15 8.02 13.14
N GLY A 37 -1.67 7.12 13.99
CA GLY A 37 -1.37 5.68 13.95
C GLY A 37 0.12 5.35 14.00
N LEU A 38 0.94 6.16 14.71
CA LEU A 38 2.38 5.95 14.81
C LEU A 38 2.68 4.70 15.63
N PRO A 39 3.61 3.82 15.19
CA PRO A 39 4.08 2.70 16.00
C PRO A 39 4.66 3.17 17.33
N ASN A 40 4.44 2.39 18.40
CA ASN A 40 4.99 2.70 19.71
C ASN A 40 6.53 2.62 19.68
N PRO A 41 7.26 3.72 20.01
CA PRO A 41 8.73 3.74 19.99
C PRO A 41 9.39 2.69 20.89
N VAL A 42 8.73 2.28 21.99
CA VAL A 42 9.23 1.26 22.92
C VAL A 42 9.37 -0.10 22.23
N SER A 43 8.61 -0.39 21.21
CA SER A 43 8.66 -1.65 20.46
C SER A 43 9.73 -1.69 19.36
N PHE A 44 10.44 -0.59 19.10
CA PHE A 44 11.46 -0.59 18.07
C PHE A 44 12.64 -1.49 18.44
N PRO A 45 13.06 -2.40 17.55
CA PRO A 45 14.09 -3.40 17.83
C PRO A 45 15.51 -2.81 17.66
N VAL A 46 15.85 -1.75 18.39
CA VAL A 46 17.10 -0.98 18.21
C VAL A 46 18.33 -1.87 18.33
N GLU A 47 18.41 -2.69 19.40
CA GLU A 47 19.56 -3.59 19.62
C GLU A 47 19.68 -4.68 18.53
N ALA A 48 18.55 -5.23 18.07
CA ALA A 48 18.55 -6.22 16.99
C ALA A 48 18.99 -5.60 15.66
N MET A 49 18.58 -4.35 15.41
CA MET A 49 18.98 -3.60 14.21
C MET A 49 20.47 -3.27 14.23
N ASP A 50 21.03 -2.84 15.37
CA ASP A 50 22.47 -2.61 15.52
C ASP A 50 23.28 -3.88 15.22
N LYS A 51 22.94 -5.00 15.86
CA LYS A 51 23.57 -6.30 15.60
C LYS A 51 23.47 -6.74 14.14
N ALA A 52 22.30 -6.55 13.52
CA ALA A 52 22.08 -6.92 12.13
C ALA A 52 22.93 -6.05 11.19
N THR A 53 22.99 -4.74 11.43
CA THR A 53 23.80 -3.80 10.64
C THR A 53 25.28 -4.14 10.74
N HIS A 54 25.80 -4.36 11.96
CA HIS A 54 27.19 -4.78 12.18
C HIS A 54 27.53 -6.05 11.42
N LYS A 55 26.67 -7.08 11.53
CA LYS A 55 26.86 -8.36 10.83
C LYS A 55 26.86 -8.21 9.30
N VAL A 56 26.00 -7.35 8.75
CA VAL A 56 25.94 -7.11 7.29
C VAL A 56 27.22 -6.42 6.83
N LEU A 57 27.67 -5.38 7.52
CA LEU A 57 28.87 -4.63 7.17
C LEU A 57 30.13 -5.49 7.30
N GLU A 58 30.20 -6.33 8.34
CA GLU A 58 31.31 -7.26 8.54
C GLU A 58 31.42 -8.32 7.43
N LYS A 59 30.28 -8.91 7.04
CA LYS A 59 30.27 -10.04 6.10
C LYS A 59 30.16 -9.64 4.64
N ASN A 60 29.40 -8.60 4.34
CA ASN A 60 29.02 -8.20 2.99
C ASN A 60 29.11 -6.68 2.76
N GLY A 61 29.95 -5.96 3.56
CA GLY A 61 29.96 -4.50 3.58
C GLY A 61 30.17 -3.88 2.20
N VAL A 62 31.11 -4.41 1.41
CA VAL A 62 31.37 -3.90 0.05
C VAL A 62 30.11 -4.02 -0.84
N MET A 63 29.43 -5.17 -0.81
CA MET A 63 28.21 -5.37 -1.59
C MET A 63 27.03 -4.55 -1.05
N ALA A 64 26.91 -4.43 0.28
CA ALA A 64 25.83 -3.67 0.90
C ALA A 64 25.90 -2.18 0.61
N LEU A 65 27.09 -1.65 0.33
CA LEU A 65 27.33 -0.24 0.02
C LEU A 65 27.40 0.05 -1.50
N GLN A 66 27.35 -0.96 -2.34
CA GLN A 66 27.40 -0.83 -3.79
C GLN A 66 26.01 -0.69 -4.39
N TYR A 67 25.93 -0.13 -5.62
CA TYR A 67 24.71 -0.19 -6.41
C TYR A 67 24.22 -1.62 -6.62
N SER A 68 22.90 -1.82 -6.61
CA SER A 68 22.26 -3.10 -6.90
C SER A 68 21.24 -2.97 -8.03
N GLY A 69 20.57 -4.07 -8.39
CA GLY A 69 19.53 -4.07 -9.42
C GLY A 69 18.36 -3.13 -9.06
N THR A 70 17.71 -2.58 -10.08
CA THR A 70 16.59 -1.62 -9.93
C THR A 70 15.42 -2.18 -9.13
N GLN A 71 15.18 -3.49 -9.19
CA GLN A 71 14.14 -4.15 -8.39
C GLN A 71 14.52 -4.32 -6.91
N GLY A 72 15.78 -4.06 -6.54
CA GLY A 72 16.28 -4.19 -5.18
C GLY A 72 17.03 -5.49 -4.92
N TYR A 73 17.51 -5.64 -3.69
CA TYR A 73 18.39 -6.71 -3.24
C TYR A 73 17.73 -8.08 -3.36
N LEU A 74 18.33 -8.99 -4.15
CA LEU A 74 17.73 -10.29 -4.49
C LEU A 74 17.34 -11.14 -3.27
N PRO A 75 18.18 -11.31 -2.25
CA PRO A 75 17.78 -12.11 -1.09
C PRO A 75 16.57 -11.56 -0.33
N LEU A 76 16.37 -10.23 -0.33
CA LEU A 76 15.19 -9.63 0.26
C LEU A 76 13.95 -9.89 -0.60
N ARG A 77 14.07 -9.81 -1.92
CA ARG A 77 12.98 -10.15 -2.86
C ARG A 77 12.56 -11.62 -2.73
N GLU A 78 13.52 -12.53 -2.63
CA GLU A 78 13.28 -13.97 -2.38
C GLU A 78 12.54 -14.19 -1.06
N TRP A 79 12.96 -13.50 0.00
CA TRP A 79 12.31 -13.58 1.30
C TRP A 79 10.88 -13.07 1.24
N VAL A 80 10.63 -11.94 0.59
CA VAL A 80 9.29 -11.37 0.39
C VAL A 80 8.41 -12.31 -0.44
N ALA A 81 8.95 -12.86 -1.54
CA ALA A 81 8.23 -13.82 -2.39
C ALA A 81 7.74 -15.04 -1.60
N LYS A 82 8.64 -15.64 -0.81
CA LYS A 82 8.31 -16.78 0.05
C LYS A 82 7.24 -16.42 1.10
N ARG A 83 7.23 -15.18 1.58
CA ARG A 83 6.25 -14.72 2.55
C ARG A 83 4.82 -14.76 2.03
N TYR A 84 4.60 -14.55 0.74
CA TYR A 84 3.27 -14.62 0.13
C TYR A 84 2.65 -16.02 0.21
N GLU A 85 3.44 -17.09 0.32
CA GLU A 85 2.93 -18.44 0.58
C GLU A 85 2.16 -18.51 1.89
N THR A 86 2.58 -17.76 2.92
CA THR A 86 1.87 -17.68 4.21
C THR A 86 0.54 -16.93 4.13
N MET A 87 0.30 -16.23 3.01
CA MET A 87 -0.93 -15.49 2.70
C MET A 87 -1.82 -16.24 1.69
N GLY A 88 -1.50 -17.50 1.40
CA GLY A 88 -2.22 -18.32 0.44
C GLY A 88 -1.89 -18.02 -1.04
N VAL A 89 -0.92 -17.16 -1.32
CA VAL A 89 -0.50 -16.80 -2.69
C VAL A 89 0.75 -17.59 -3.06
N TYR A 90 0.58 -18.58 -3.90
CA TYR A 90 1.65 -19.46 -4.37
C TYR A 90 2.19 -19.04 -5.74
N GLY A 91 3.43 -19.47 -6.02
CA GLY A 91 4.09 -19.24 -7.30
C GLY A 91 4.60 -17.81 -7.50
N VAL A 92 4.62 -16.98 -6.46
CA VAL A 92 5.33 -15.69 -6.48
C VAL A 92 6.82 -15.93 -6.48
N THR A 93 7.53 -15.25 -7.36
CA THR A 93 8.98 -15.34 -7.50
C THR A 93 9.65 -14.03 -7.10
N ALA A 94 10.96 -14.05 -6.91
CA ALA A 94 11.70 -12.81 -6.66
C ALA A 94 11.55 -11.79 -7.80
N ASP A 95 11.30 -12.25 -9.02
CA ASP A 95 11.13 -11.37 -10.17
C ASP A 95 9.80 -10.61 -10.14
N ASP A 96 8.82 -11.09 -9.38
CA ASP A 96 7.55 -10.39 -9.19
C ASP A 96 7.63 -9.31 -8.11
N ILE A 97 8.75 -9.24 -7.38
CA ILE A 97 8.95 -8.32 -6.24
C ILE A 97 9.83 -7.15 -6.63
N ILE A 98 9.36 -5.94 -6.33
CA ILE A 98 10.13 -4.69 -6.43
C ILE A 98 10.21 -4.08 -5.03
N ILE A 99 11.43 -3.88 -4.52
CA ILE A 99 11.67 -3.22 -3.24
C ILE A 99 11.61 -1.71 -3.45
N THR A 100 10.97 -1.01 -2.52
CA THR A 100 10.69 0.43 -2.62
C THR A 100 11.00 1.17 -1.32
N ASN A 101 11.03 2.50 -1.38
CA ASN A 101 11.17 3.38 -0.20
C ASN A 101 9.85 3.49 0.59
N GLY A 102 9.42 2.34 1.17
CA GLY A 102 8.10 2.17 1.76
C GLY A 102 7.01 2.00 0.68
N SER A 103 5.82 1.53 1.08
CA SER A 103 4.67 1.38 0.17
C SER A 103 4.22 2.72 -0.43
N GLN A 104 4.55 3.84 0.19
CA GLN A 104 4.26 5.18 -0.34
C GLN A 104 4.85 5.41 -1.73
N GLN A 105 6.08 4.96 -1.98
CA GLN A 105 6.67 5.05 -3.31
C GLN A 105 5.89 4.23 -4.33
N VAL A 106 5.38 3.07 -3.94
CA VAL A 106 4.54 2.24 -4.83
C VAL A 106 3.30 3.00 -5.29
N LEU A 107 2.59 3.67 -4.37
CA LEU A 107 1.40 4.45 -4.72
C LEU A 107 1.71 5.52 -5.77
N THR A 108 2.81 6.24 -5.60
CA THR A 108 3.26 7.25 -6.57
C THR A 108 3.66 6.61 -7.91
N MET A 109 4.37 5.48 -7.89
CA MET A 109 4.79 4.78 -9.12
C MET A 109 3.58 4.24 -9.89
N ILE A 110 2.63 3.61 -9.21
CA ILE A 110 1.38 3.11 -9.84
C ILE A 110 0.61 4.27 -10.47
N GLY A 111 0.46 5.39 -9.76
CA GLY A 111 -0.15 6.58 -10.34
C GLY A 111 0.56 7.05 -11.61
N ALA A 112 1.90 7.08 -11.58
CA ALA A 112 2.71 7.49 -12.74
C ALA A 112 2.63 6.52 -13.92
N CYS A 113 2.45 5.22 -13.66
CA CYS A 113 2.38 4.20 -14.70
C CYS A 113 0.98 4.04 -15.31
N MET A 114 -0.07 4.36 -14.57
CA MET A 114 -1.43 3.99 -14.94
C MET A 114 -2.37 5.18 -15.16
N LEU A 115 -2.04 6.38 -14.68
CA LEU A 115 -2.96 7.51 -14.69
C LEU A 115 -2.53 8.64 -15.61
N ASP A 116 -3.41 8.99 -16.52
CA ASP A 116 -3.48 10.28 -17.19
C ASP A 116 -4.56 11.16 -16.52
N PRO A 117 -4.50 12.49 -16.65
CA PRO A 117 -5.52 13.37 -16.10
C PRO A 117 -6.93 13.03 -16.56
N GLY A 118 -7.85 12.83 -15.63
CA GLY A 118 -9.24 12.45 -15.87
C GLY A 118 -9.49 10.92 -15.92
N ASP A 119 -8.47 10.10 -15.81
CA ASP A 119 -8.65 8.65 -15.64
C ASP A 119 -9.33 8.34 -14.30
N LYS A 120 -10.12 7.28 -14.26
CA LYS A 120 -10.92 6.92 -13.09
C LYS A 120 -10.24 5.90 -12.20
N ILE A 121 -10.38 6.11 -10.90
CA ILE A 121 -9.96 5.16 -9.87
C ILE A 121 -11.08 4.91 -8.86
N ILE A 122 -11.19 3.68 -8.37
CA ILE A 122 -12.08 3.34 -7.25
C ILE A 122 -11.27 3.35 -5.95
N VAL A 123 -11.85 3.91 -4.89
CA VAL A 123 -11.29 3.89 -3.53
C VAL A 123 -12.36 3.61 -2.50
N GLU A 124 -11.98 3.09 -1.35
CA GLU A 124 -12.86 2.98 -0.19
C GLU A 124 -13.26 4.38 0.34
N ASN A 125 -14.43 4.50 0.94
CA ASN A 125 -14.89 5.73 1.60
C ASN A 125 -15.30 5.47 3.05
N PRO A 126 -14.51 5.91 4.05
CA PRO A 126 -13.23 6.62 3.92
C PRO A 126 -12.04 5.72 3.50
N THR A 127 -10.94 6.34 3.05
CA THR A 127 -9.71 5.64 2.70
C THR A 127 -8.46 6.35 3.22
N TYR A 128 -7.28 5.74 3.01
CA TYR A 128 -5.99 6.30 3.44
C TYR A 128 -5.67 7.61 2.72
N LEU A 129 -5.63 8.69 3.51
CA LEU A 129 -5.49 10.06 3.00
C LEU A 129 -4.21 10.27 2.17
N VAL A 130 -3.09 9.64 2.58
CA VAL A 130 -1.81 9.80 1.87
C VAL A 130 -1.78 9.03 0.55
N ALA A 131 -2.60 7.99 0.40
CA ALA A 131 -2.80 7.35 -0.89
C ALA A 131 -3.53 8.31 -1.86
N LEU A 132 -4.59 8.96 -1.39
CA LEU A 132 -5.29 9.98 -2.18
C LEU A 132 -4.36 11.12 -2.61
N GLN A 133 -3.46 11.59 -1.72
CA GLN A 133 -2.45 12.60 -2.08
C GLN A 133 -1.56 12.13 -3.23
N SER A 134 -1.10 10.87 -3.17
CA SER A 134 -0.24 10.30 -4.22
C SER A 134 -0.96 10.23 -5.56
N PHE A 135 -2.23 9.86 -5.56
CA PHE A 135 -3.04 9.75 -6.79
C PHE A 135 -3.46 11.12 -7.30
N HIS A 136 -3.84 12.05 -6.40
CA HIS A 136 -4.24 13.41 -6.77
C HIS A 136 -3.17 14.15 -7.60
N PHE A 137 -1.90 13.80 -7.43
CA PHE A 137 -0.83 14.35 -8.24
C PHE A 137 -1.00 14.08 -9.75
N PHE A 138 -1.73 13.04 -10.12
CA PHE A 138 -2.02 12.63 -11.49
C PHE A 138 -3.41 13.04 -11.98
N ASP A 139 -4.21 13.73 -11.12
CA ASP A 139 -5.52 14.31 -11.47
C ASP A 139 -6.58 13.27 -11.90
N PRO A 140 -6.75 12.15 -11.20
CA PRO A 140 -7.80 11.20 -11.53
C PRO A 140 -9.18 11.68 -11.08
N GLU A 141 -10.21 11.14 -11.72
CA GLU A 141 -11.57 11.11 -11.18
C GLU A 141 -11.65 9.99 -10.12
N VAL A 142 -11.95 10.37 -8.88
CA VAL A 142 -12.05 9.42 -7.76
C VAL A 142 -13.48 8.98 -7.58
N LEU A 143 -13.72 7.68 -7.66
CA LEU A 143 -15.02 7.03 -7.43
C LEU A 143 -15.01 6.38 -6.04
N PRO A 144 -15.57 7.02 -5.00
CA PRO A 144 -15.61 6.47 -3.67
C PRO A 144 -16.68 5.39 -3.56
N VAL A 145 -16.38 4.31 -2.83
CA VAL A 145 -17.32 3.23 -2.48
C VAL A 145 -17.37 3.08 -0.97
N THR A 146 -18.56 3.05 -0.42
CA THR A 146 -18.81 2.99 1.02
C THR A 146 -18.16 1.77 1.67
N ILE A 147 -17.61 1.93 2.89
CA ILE A 147 -17.13 0.83 3.71
C ILE A 147 -18.14 0.53 4.82
N ASN A 148 -18.63 -0.70 4.87
CA ASN A 148 -19.52 -1.25 5.87
C ASN A 148 -18.74 -1.95 7.00
N PRO A 149 -19.37 -2.34 8.12
CA PRO A 149 -18.67 -2.97 9.24
C PRO A 149 -17.92 -4.27 8.91
N ASP A 150 -18.27 -4.95 7.81
CA ASP A 150 -17.64 -6.19 7.35
C ASP A 150 -16.80 -6.04 6.07
N GLY A 151 -16.59 -4.80 5.59
CA GLY A 151 -15.77 -4.47 4.43
C GLY A 151 -16.44 -3.50 3.46
N ILE A 152 -15.93 -3.39 2.26
CA ILE A 152 -16.46 -2.52 1.20
C ILE A 152 -17.89 -2.96 0.81
N ASP A 153 -18.75 -1.99 0.49
CA ASP A 153 -20.10 -2.27 0.00
C ASP A 153 -20.03 -2.91 -1.40
N CYS A 154 -20.30 -4.20 -1.46
CA CYS A 154 -20.17 -4.98 -2.69
C CYS A 154 -21.22 -4.65 -3.75
N ASP A 155 -22.41 -4.19 -3.34
CA ASP A 155 -23.48 -3.86 -4.29
C ASP A 155 -23.15 -2.50 -4.94
N GLU A 156 -22.70 -1.53 -4.15
CA GLU A 156 -22.22 -0.24 -4.64
C GLU A 156 -20.96 -0.43 -5.52
N LEU A 157 -20.01 -1.28 -5.10
CA LEU A 157 -18.83 -1.62 -5.88
C LEU A 157 -19.20 -2.22 -7.25
N ALA A 158 -20.09 -3.20 -7.27
CA ALA A 158 -20.54 -3.83 -8.51
C ALA A 158 -21.20 -2.84 -9.45
N ALA A 159 -22.08 -1.97 -8.93
CA ALA A 159 -22.74 -0.92 -9.71
C ALA A 159 -21.71 0.09 -10.26
N THR A 160 -20.72 0.48 -9.46
CA THR A 160 -19.65 1.41 -9.86
C THR A 160 -18.79 0.83 -10.96
N VAL A 161 -18.36 -0.44 -10.84
CA VAL A 161 -17.58 -1.15 -11.87
C VAL A 161 -18.39 -1.29 -13.15
N GLN A 162 -19.66 -1.67 -13.06
CA GLN A 162 -20.52 -1.81 -14.23
C GLN A 162 -20.74 -0.48 -14.98
N ALA A 163 -20.89 0.61 -14.23
CA ALA A 163 -21.10 1.94 -14.81
C ALA A 163 -19.81 2.57 -15.39
N ASN A 164 -18.64 2.10 -14.94
CA ASN A 164 -17.34 2.67 -15.29
C ASN A 164 -16.33 1.57 -15.69
N PRO A 165 -16.51 0.92 -16.85
CA PRO A 165 -15.62 -0.15 -17.31
C PRO A 165 -14.20 0.35 -17.66
N ASP A 166 -14.00 1.66 -17.75
CA ASP A 166 -12.75 2.37 -18.04
C ASP A 166 -11.91 2.70 -16.79
N VAL A 167 -12.35 2.28 -15.59
CA VAL A 167 -11.58 2.45 -14.35
C VAL A 167 -10.22 1.75 -14.49
N LYS A 168 -9.15 2.46 -14.12
CA LYS A 168 -7.78 1.93 -14.20
C LYS A 168 -7.47 0.96 -13.08
N PHE A 169 -7.78 1.34 -11.85
CA PHE A 169 -7.56 0.48 -10.69
C PHE A 169 -8.53 0.79 -9.53
N ALA A 170 -8.67 -0.19 -8.64
CA ALA A 170 -9.30 -0.04 -7.34
C ALA A 170 -8.24 -0.16 -6.23
N TYR A 171 -8.15 0.82 -5.33
CA TYR A 171 -7.28 0.82 -4.16
C TYR A 171 -8.05 0.41 -2.92
N VAL A 172 -7.64 -0.66 -2.27
CA VAL A 172 -8.32 -1.24 -1.10
C VAL A 172 -7.34 -1.67 0.00
N ILE A 173 -7.78 -1.57 1.26
CA ILE A 173 -7.04 -1.99 2.46
C ILE A 173 -7.86 -3.04 3.20
N PRO A 174 -7.77 -4.33 2.83
CA PRO A 174 -8.71 -5.34 3.31
C PRO A 174 -8.49 -5.78 4.77
N ASN A 175 -7.38 -5.42 5.40
CA ASN A 175 -7.09 -5.77 6.78
C ASN A 175 -6.77 -4.53 7.61
N PHE A 176 -7.55 -4.30 8.68
CA PHE A 176 -7.38 -3.15 9.59
C PHE A 176 -7.32 -1.83 8.82
N GLN A 177 -8.31 -1.61 7.99
CA GLN A 177 -8.46 -0.50 7.07
C GLN A 177 -8.15 0.84 7.73
N ASN A 178 -7.42 1.68 7.04
CA ASN A 178 -7.10 3.03 7.49
C ASN A 178 -8.04 4.04 6.82
N PRO A 179 -8.93 4.75 7.60
CA PRO A 179 -8.81 4.97 9.05
C PRO A 179 -9.77 4.13 9.92
N THR A 180 -10.60 3.25 9.39
CA THR A 180 -11.72 2.64 10.10
C THR A 180 -11.32 1.52 11.07
N GLY A 181 -10.16 0.87 10.86
CA GLY A 181 -9.73 -0.32 11.59
C GLY A 181 -10.49 -1.59 11.21
N LEU A 182 -11.46 -1.53 10.30
CA LEU A 182 -12.26 -2.66 9.86
C LEU A 182 -11.43 -3.65 9.04
N SER A 183 -11.86 -4.89 9.01
CA SER A 183 -11.29 -5.91 8.12
C SER A 183 -12.40 -6.55 7.31
N TYR A 184 -12.12 -6.88 6.07
CA TYR A 184 -13.08 -7.56 5.21
C TYR A 184 -13.41 -8.93 5.77
N SER A 185 -14.70 -9.28 5.77
CA SER A 185 -15.15 -10.65 5.99
C SER A 185 -14.79 -11.53 4.78
N GLN A 186 -14.75 -12.85 4.98
CA GLN A 186 -14.55 -13.78 3.87
C GLN A 186 -15.60 -13.62 2.79
N LYS A 187 -16.85 -13.37 3.17
CA LYS A 187 -17.95 -13.14 2.23
C LYS A 187 -17.72 -11.90 1.36
N VAL A 188 -17.27 -10.80 1.97
CA VAL A 188 -16.94 -9.56 1.22
C VAL A 188 -15.72 -9.78 0.33
N HIS A 189 -14.67 -10.45 0.85
CA HIS A 189 -13.49 -10.82 0.06
C HIS A 189 -13.88 -11.59 -1.21
N ASP A 190 -14.64 -12.67 -1.07
CA ASP A 190 -15.04 -13.52 -2.19
C ASP A 190 -15.89 -12.75 -3.20
N ARG A 191 -16.77 -11.88 -2.72
CA ARG A 191 -17.61 -11.04 -3.60
C ARG A 191 -16.78 -9.99 -4.35
N VAL A 192 -15.80 -9.37 -3.72
CA VAL A 192 -14.86 -8.45 -4.39
C VAL A 192 -14.09 -9.17 -5.51
N VAL A 193 -13.61 -10.39 -5.24
CA VAL A 193 -12.96 -11.22 -6.27
C VAL A 193 -13.90 -11.46 -7.46
N GLU A 194 -15.16 -11.85 -7.21
CA GLU A 194 -16.15 -12.06 -8.27
C GLU A 194 -16.40 -10.81 -9.10
N ILE A 195 -16.48 -9.63 -8.47
CA ILE A 195 -16.76 -8.36 -9.14
C ILE A 195 -15.60 -7.98 -10.09
N PHE A 196 -14.36 -8.13 -9.65
CA PHE A 196 -13.22 -7.74 -10.47
C PHE A 196 -12.79 -8.80 -11.48
N LYS A 197 -13.05 -10.08 -11.21
CA LYS A 197 -12.63 -11.18 -12.07
C LYS A 197 -13.16 -11.04 -13.50
N GLY A 198 -12.24 -10.98 -14.46
CA GLY A 198 -12.59 -10.85 -15.88
C GLY A 198 -12.80 -9.40 -16.34
N THR A 199 -12.58 -8.41 -15.48
CA THR A 199 -12.44 -6.99 -15.88
C THR A 199 -10.97 -6.67 -16.15
N ASP A 200 -10.70 -5.52 -16.80
CA ASP A 200 -9.35 -5.00 -16.98
C ASP A 200 -8.88 -4.09 -15.81
N ILE A 201 -9.69 -3.97 -14.75
CA ILE A 201 -9.42 -3.12 -13.58
C ILE A 201 -8.37 -3.82 -12.70
N VAL A 202 -7.25 -3.14 -12.44
CA VAL A 202 -6.22 -3.63 -11.52
C VAL A 202 -6.67 -3.43 -10.07
N VAL A 203 -6.47 -4.43 -9.20
CA VAL A 203 -6.71 -4.28 -7.76
C VAL A 203 -5.39 -3.98 -7.07
N LEU A 204 -5.31 -2.82 -6.40
CA LEU A 204 -4.18 -2.46 -5.54
C LEU A 204 -4.53 -2.86 -4.10
N GLU A 205 -4.03 -3.99 -3.67
CA GLU A 205 -4.21 -4.50 -2.31
C GLU A 205 -3.11 -3.95 -1.40
N ASP A 206 -3.43 -3.00 -0.54
CA ASP A 206 -2.50 -2.45 0.45
C ASP A 206 -2.70 -3.14 1.80
N ASN A 207 -1.69 -3.83 2.28
CA ASN A 207 -1.79 -4.71 3.44
C ASN A 207 -0.73 -4.44 4.53
N PRO A 208 -0.60 -3.19 5.02
CA PRO A 208 0.45 -2.82 5.97
C PRO A 208 0.24 -3.39 7.38
N TYR A 209 -1.00 -3.76 7.74
CA TYR A 209 -1.39 -4.12 9.10
C TYR A 209 -1.74 -5.59 9.29
N ARG A 210 -1.84 -6.38 8.24
CA ARG A 210 -2.32 -7.78 8.28
C ARG A 210 -1.65 -8.63 9.35
N GLU A 211 -0.34 -8.43 9.54
CA GLU A 211 0.48 -9.19 10.46
C GLU A 211 0.42 -8.73 11.92
N LEU A 212 -0.21 -7.58 12.16
CA LEU A 212 -0.46 -7.09 13.52
C LEU A 212 -1.69 -7.73 14.17
N ARG A 213 -2.31 -8.70 13.50
CA ARG A 213 -3.48 -9.40 14.00
C ARG A 213 -3.15 -10.22 15.24
N PHE A 214 -3.84 -9.96 16.33
CA PHE A 214 -3.73 -10.71 17.59
C PHE A 214 -5.00 -11.49 17.94
N SER A 215 -6.09 -11.33 17.16
CA SER A 215 -7.31 -12.12 17.31
C SER A 215 -8.04 -12.26 15.97
N GLY A 216 -8.85 -13.31 15.85
CA GLY A 216 -9.58 -13.64 14.61
C GLY A 216 -8.66 -14.21 13.51
N THR A 217 -9.23 -14.43 12.33
CA THR A 217 -8.57 -14.96 11.13
C THR A 217 -8.44 -13.89 10.07
N ALA A 218 -7.31 -13.83 9.38
CA ALA A 218 -7.17 -13.01 8.19
C ALA A 218 -7.78 -13.72 6.98
N THR A 219 -8.42 -12.97 6.09
CA THR A 219 -8.77 -13.45 4.75
C THR A 219 -7.51 -13.71 3.94
N ASP A 220 -7.60 -14.52 2.89
CA ASP A 220 -6.52 -14.65 1.90
C ASP A 220 -6.27 -13.30 1.21
N SER A 221 -5.16 -13.18 0.49
CA SER A 221 -4.92 -12.02 -0.37
C SER A 221 -5.74 -12.14 -1.65
N PHE A 222 -6.23 -11.02 -2.19
CA PHE A 222 -6.86 -10.98 -3.51
C PHE A 222 -5.94 -11.51 -4.61
N GLY A 223 -4.63 -11.36 -4.44
CA GLY A 223 -3.63 -11.91 -5.36
C GLY A 223 -3.67 -13.42 -5.53
N LYS A 224 -4.34 -14.16 -4.63
CA LYS A 224 -4.55 -15.59 -4.75
C LYS A 224 -5.47 -15.94 -5.94
N GLU A 225 -6.59 -15.26 -6.05
CA GLU A 225 -7.62 -15.53 -7.05
C GLU A 225 -7.48 -14.63 -8.29
N LEU A 226 -7.07 -13.36 -8.11
CA LEU A 226 -6.95 -12.39 -9.19
C LEU A 226 -5.60 -12.44 -9.92
N GLY A 227 -4.58 -13.08 -9.33
CA GLY A 227 -3.31 -13.33 -9.98
C GLY A 227 -2.63 -12.07 -10.51
N GLU A 228 -2.47 -11.97 -11.84
CA GLU A 228 -1.81 -10.83 -12.51
C GLU A 228 -2.62 -9.53 -12.44
N GLN A 229 -3.92 -9.61 -12.13
CA GLN A 229 -4.81 -8.46 -11.98
C GLN A 229 -4.63 -7.76 -10.63
N CYS A 230 -3.90 -8.37 -9.67
CA CYS A 230 -3.68 -7.81 -8.35
C CYS A 230 -2.23 -7.38 -8.15
N CYS A 231 -2.03 -6.12 -7.76
CA CYS A 231 -0.76 -5.61 -7.24
C CYS A 231 -0.84 -5.59 -5.72
N MET A 232 0.01 -6.37 -5.05
CA MET A 232 0.00 -6.49 -3.60
C MET A 232 1.11 -5.63 -2.99
N LEU A 233 0.73 -4.64 -2.18
CA LEU A 233 1.64 -3.72 -1.52
C LEU A 233 1.96 -4.21 -0.12
N GLY A 234 3.21 -4.02 0.31
CA GLY A 234 3.65 -4.34 1.66
C GLY A 234 4.71 -3.37 2.18
N THR A 235 4.89 -3.35 3.49
CA THR A 235 5.84 -2.44 4.14
C THR A 235 6.39 -3.02 5.42
N PHE A 236 7.66 -2.70 5.73
CA PHE A 236 8.26 -2.96 7.03
C PHE A 236 7.93 -1.88 8.07
N SER A 237 7.26 -0.81 7.69
CA SER A 237 6.97 0.33 8.58
C SER A 237 6.16 -0.05 9.80
N LYS A 238 5.30 -1.06 9.70
CA LYS A 238 4.39 -1.46 10.81
C LYS A 238 4.87 -2.70 11.55
N ILE A 239 5.71 -3.52 10.92
CA ILE A 239 6.19 -4.80 11.48
C ILE A 239 7.64 -4.76 11.98
N VAL A 240 8.43 -3.75 11.58
CA VAL A 240 9.80 -3.53 12.09
C VAL A 240 9.97 -2.11 12.59
N ALA A 241 10.12 -1.15 11.68
CA ALA A 241 10.27 0.26 12.02
C ALA A 241 9.99 1.16 10.81
N PRO A 242 9.20 2.25 10.96
CA PRO A 242 8.85 3.13 9.85
C PRO A 242 10.05 3.92 9.30
N GLY A 243 11.05 4.21 10.14
CA GLY A 243 12.25 4.96 9.77
C GLY A 243 13.16 4.23 8.78
N MET A 244 13.03 2.91 8.61
CA MET A 244 13.80 2.14 7.63
C MET A 244 13.45 2.49 6.17
N ARG A 245 12.28 3.03 5.93
CA ARG A 245 11.76 3.35 4.60
C ARG A 245 11.85 2.19 3.62
N ILE A 246 11.53 0.98 4.06
CA ILE A 246 11.51 -0.21 3.19
C ILE A 246 10.06 -0.72 3.04
N GLY A 247 9.67 -0.88 1.80
CA GLY A 247 8.42 -1.51 1.38
C GLY A 247 8.65 -2.31 0.10
N TRP A 248 7.61 -2.84 -0.43
CA TRP A 248 7.64 -3.59 -1.69
C TRP A 248 6.28 -3.58 -2.37
N VAL A 249 6.31 -3.91 -3.64
CA VAL A 249 5.12 -4.34 -4.38
C VAL A 249 5.39 -5.69 -5.03
N CYS A 250 4.40 -6.55 -5.01
CA CYS A 250 4.37 -7.76 -5.82
C CYS A 250 3.51 -7.49 -7.06
N VAL A 251 4.13 -7.54 -8.23
CA VAL A 251 3.50 -7.30 -9.53
C VAL A 251 3.76 -8.51 -10.42
N ARG A 252 2.75 -9.35 -10.64
CA ARG A 252 2.84 -10.54 -11.50
C ARG A 252 2.58 -10.19 -12.96
N ASN A 253 1.87 -9.09 -13.22
CA ASN A 253 1.64 -8.58 -14.57
C ASN A 253 2.93 -7.99 -15.16
N LYS A 254 3.41 -8.61 -16.25
CA LYS A 254 4.68 -8.22 -16.89
C LYS A 254 4.65 -6.83 -17.53
N ALA A 255 3.48 -6.35 -17.93
CA ALA A 255 3.35 -5.03 -18.55
C ALA A 255 3.43 -3.89 -17.50
N LEU A 256 3.06 -4.18 -16.24
CA LEU A 256 3.15 -3.21 -15.13
C LEU A 256 4.50 -3.27 -14.41
N ARG A 257 5.24 -4.35 -14.55
CA ARG A 257 6.55 -4.58 -13.92
C ARG A 257 7.67 -3.99 -14.78
#